data_6b60f9bef47bdcd8f0179eec6bc92cd9
#
_entry.id   6b60f9bef47bdcd8f0179eec6bc92cd9
#
_cell.length_a   1.000
_cell.length_b   1.000
_cell.length_c   1.000
_cell.angle_alpha   90.00
_cell.angle_beta   90.00
_cell.angle_gamma   90.00
#
_symmetry.space_group_name_H-M   'P 1'
#
loop_
_entity.id
_entity.type
_entity.pdbx_description
1 polymer ?
#
loop_
_entity_poly.entity_id
_entity_poly.type
_entity_poly.pdbx_seq_one_letter_code
_entity_poly.pdbx_strand_id
1 'polypeptide(L)'
;NYDNKAMRAAMIADMKFWVTEADIDGFRCDVAGMVPDDFWIEALAELKKIKPDIFLMAEAEGPQFHTDGFHMTYGWSKHHIMNEIAKGKALADRMDSIIVNHNTVYPAGSYFMNFTSNHDENSWNGTEFERMGDGAKTFGVMAATIPGMFLLYTGQEVALDRRLKFFDKDSVVWLDNRNFTQFYTTLIQLKADNPALWNGSYGGDYKRIDTQHEKIYAYTRTLGDNKVLVILNLSSDAHDAVLNTDSGKYKNVFTGKKQKLKAGKKITVPAWGYVVLKQ
;
A
#
# COMPACT_ATOMS: atom_id res chain seq x y z
N ASN A 1 -15.02 25.80 -13.33
CA ASN A 1 -14.78 25.72 -14.78
C ASN A 1 -13.32 26.00 -15.08
N TYR A 2 -12.56 24.99 -15.50
CA TYR A 2 -11.11 25.08 -15.77
C TYR A 2 -10.73 25.83 -17.06
N ASP A 3 -11.70 26.20 -17.91
CA ASP A 3 -11.46 27.11 -19.03
C ASP A 3 -11.24 28.57 -18.54
N ASN A 4 -11.65 28.87 -17.34
CA ASN A 4 -11.47 30.19 -16.72
C ASN A 4 -10.04 30.35 -16.18
N LYS A 5 -9.23 31.12 -16.94
CA LYS A 5 -7.82 31.37 -16.57
C LYS A 5 -7.65 32.09 -15.24
N ALA A 6 -8.59 32.98 -14.87
CA ALA A 6 -8.51 33.68 -13.59
C ALA A 6 -8.75 32.73 -12.41
N MET A 7 -9.68 31.77 -12.56
CA MET A 7 -9.93 30.74 -11.57
C MET A 7 -8.70 29.83 -11.41
N ARG A 8 -8.10 29.37 -12.51
CA ARG A 8 -6.85 28.56 -12.46
C ARG A 8 -5.73 29.30 -11.73
N ALA A 9 -5.51 30.57 -12.08
CA ALA A 9 -4.49 31.39 -11.42
C ALA A 9 -4.76 31.55 -9.91
N ALA A 10 -6.02 31.77 -9.51
CA ALA A 10 -6.39 31.85 -8.09
C ALA A 10 -6.13 30.53 -7.34
N MET A 11 -6.55 29.39 -7.91
CA MET A 11 -6.29 28.07 -7.29
C MET A 11 -4.79 27.81 -7.11
N ILE A 12 -3.99 28.13 -8.14
CA ILE A 12 -2.52 27.99 -8.05
C ILE A 12 -1.94 28.91 -6.97
N ALA A 13 -2.43 30.14 -6.88
CA ALA A 13 -2.01 31.09 -5.84
C ALA A 13 -2.36 30.57 -4.43
N ASP A 14 -3.55 30.00 -4.24
CA ASP A 14 -3.96 29.41 -2.97
C ASP A 14 -3.09 28.17 -2.61
N MET A 15 -2.75 27.33 -3.57
CA MET A 15 -1.81 26.22 -3.35
C MET A 15 -0.41 26.76 -2.94
N LYS A 16 0.08 27.79 -3.65
CA LYS A 16 1.36 28.43 -3.32
C LYS A 16 1.36 29.01 -1.91
N PHE A 17 0.26 29.65 -1.50
CA PHE A 17 0.10 30.20 -0.15
C PHE A 17 0.40 29.16 0.93
N TRP A 18 -0.17 27.95 0.83
CA TRP A 18 0.07 26.91 1.82
C TRP A 18 1.53 26.45 1.88
N VAL A 19 2.22 26.43 0.76
CA VAL A 19 3.64 26.11 0.72
C VAL A 19 4.50 27.21 1.33
N THR A 20 4.19 28.49 1.03
CA THR A 20 5.00 29.62 1.50
C THR A 20 4.72 30.02 2.93
N GLU A 21 3.45 30.07 3.33
CA GLU A 21 3.04 30.60 4.65
C GLU A 21 2.94 29.52 5.73
N ALA A 22 2.63 28.27 5.35
CA ALA A 22 2.46 27.16 6.29
C ALA A 22 3.58 26.10 6.19
N ASP A 23 4.52 26.25 5.23
CA ASP A 23 5.65 25.35 4.99
C ASP A 23 5.24 23.86 4.93
N ILE A 24 4.12 23.59 4.28
CA ILE A 24 3.67 22.20 4.12
C ILE A 24 4.61 21.42 3.20
N ASP A 25 4.69 20.09 3.41
CA ASP A 25 5.57 19.22 2.64
C ASP A 25 4.97 18.74 1.31
N GLY A 26 3.67 18.94 1.11
CA GLY A 26 3.03 18.52 -0.12
C GLY A 26 1.52 18.56 -0.10
N PHE A 27 0.91 18.00 -1.16
CA PHE A 27 -0.55 17.94 -1.33
C PHE A 27 -1.01 16.52 -1.66
N ARG A 28 -2.15 16.15 -1.08
CA ARG A 28 -3.03 15.13 -1.61
C ARG A 28 -4.15 15.85 -2.37
N CYS A 29 -4.18 15.65 -3.69
CA CYS A 29 -5.14 16.30 -4.56
C CYS A 29 -6.40 15.44 -4.71
N ASP A 30 -7.51 15.94 -4.13
CA ASP A 30 -8.82 15.31 -4.13
C ASP A 30 -9.36 15.16 -5.55
N VAL A 31 -9.95 14.00 -5.87
CA VAL A 31 -10.60 13.68 -7.14
C VAL A 31 -9.77 14.14 -8.35
N ALA A 32 -8.46 13.95 -8.29
CA ALA A 32 -7.53 14.46 -9.30
C ALA A 32 -7.85 13.99 -10.72
N GLY A 33 -8.47 12.82 -10.87
CA GLY A 33 -8.89 12.27 -12.16
C GLY A 33 -10.03 13.03 -12.85
N MET A 34 -10.72 13.95 -12.16
CA MET A 34 -11.76 14.80 -12.73
C MET A 34 -11.30 16.23 -13.02
N VAL A 35 -10.04 16.53 -12.78
CA VAL A 35 -9.40 17.82 -13.06
C VAL A 35 -8.55 17.67 -14.32
N PRO A 36 -8.58 18.64 -15.25
CA PRO A 36 -7.82 18.54 -16.50
C PRO A 36 -6.32 18.40 -16.28
N ASP A 37 -5.66 17.54 -17.05
CA ASP A 37 -4.24 17.23 -16.95
C ASP A 37 -3.37 18.51 -17.15
N ASP A 38 -3.75 19.38 -18.08
CA ASP A 38 -3.05 20.63 -18.36
C ASP A 38 -3.05 21.61 -17.17
N PHE A 39 -4.11 21.57 -16.32
CA PHE A 39 -4.10 22.30 -15.06
C PHE A 39 -3.08 21.73 -14.08
N TRP A 40 -3.01 20.40 -13.95
CA TRP A 40 -2.03 19.77 -13.07
C TRP A 40 -0.61 20.06 -13.51
N ILE A 41 -0.31 19.94 -14.79
CA ILE A 41 1.02 20.27 -15.36
C ILE A 41 1.43 21.69 -14.97
N GLU A 42 0.54 22.68 -15.15
CA GLU A 42 0.78 24.08 -14.78
C GLU A 42 0.97 24.25 -13.26
N ALA A 43 0.02 23.76 -12.45
CA ALA A 43 0.01 23.94 -11.00
C ALA A 43 1.22 23.29 -10.33
N LEU A 44 1.53 22.03 -10.68
CA LEU A 44 2.62 21.28 -10.07
C LEU A 44 3.99 21.87 -10.47
N ALA A 45 4.13 22.37 -11.70
CA ALA A 45 5.35 23.07 -12.12
C ALA A 45 5.57 24.36 -11.30
N GLU A 46 4.50 25.11 -11.03
CA GLU A 46 4.57 26.32 -10.21
C GLU A 46 4.93 26.03 -8.74
N LEU A 47 4.41 24.97 -8.16
CA LEU A 47 4.74 24.54 -6.79
C LEU A 47 6.20 24.11 -6.68
N LYS A 48 6.70 23.33 -7.65
CA LYS A 48 8.10 22.88 -7.68
C LYS A 48 9.13 24.01 -7.83
N LYS A 49 8.73 25.17 -8.34
CA LYS A 49 9.60 26.37 -8.34
C LYS A 49 9.83 26.91 -6.92
N ILE A 50 8.86 26.75 -6.02
CA ILE A 50 8.96 27.22 -4.63
C ILE A 50 9.65 26.17 -3.76
N LYS A 51 9.18 24.90 -3.85
CA LYS A 51 9.69 23.77 -3.06
C LYS A 51 9.99 22.61 -4.01
N PRO A 52 11.24 22.46 -4.50
CA PRO A 52 11.60 21.47 -5.51
C PRO A 52 11.37 20.02 -5.09
N ASP A 53 11.39 19.74 -3.78
CA ASP A 53 11.16 18.43 -3.16
C ASP A 53 9.75 18.25 -2.62
N ILE A 54 8.81 19.12 -2.99
CA ILE A 54 7.39 19.04 -2.58
C ILE A 54 6.80 17.67 -2.97
N PHE A 55 6.13 17.02 -2.01
CA PHE A 55 5.48 15.74 -2.25
C PHE A 55 4.07 15.92 -2.84
N LEU A 56 3.76 15.20 -3.92
CA LEU A 56 2.51 15.37 -4.66
C LEU A 56 1.83 14.00 -4.89
N MET A 57 0.62 13.86 -4.38
CA MET A 57 -0.21 12.66 -4.49
C MET A 57 -1.53 12.96 -5.18
N ALA A 58 -1.87 12.21 -6.21
CA ALA A 58 -3.16 12.27 -6.88
C ALA A 58 -4.13 11.22 -6.31
N GLU A 59 -5.33 11.63 -5.94
CA GLU A 59 -6.43 10.69 -5.76
C GLU A 59 -6.98 10.29 -7.12
N ALA A 60 -6.25 9.43 -7.76
CA ALA A 60 -6.54 8.83 -9.05
C ALA A 60 -5.62 7.63 -9.25
N GLU A 61 -5.85 6.83 -10.26
CA GLU A 61 -4.94 5.78 -10.73
C GLU A 61 -4.79 5.90 -12.25
N GLY A 62 -3.55 6.06 -12.73
CA GLY A 62 -3.24 6.20 -14.14
C GLY A 62 -1.80 6.66 -14.37
N PRO A 63 -1.12 6.19 -15.42
CA PRO A 63 0.27 6.55 -15.70
C PRO A 63 0.46 8.03 -16.04
N GLN A 64 -0.56 8.70 -16.62
CA GLN A 64 -0.50 10.11 -16.97
C GLN A 64 -0.20 11.02 -15.76
N PHE A 65 -0.77 10.73 -14.59
CA PHE A 65 -0.51 11.54 -13.39
C PHE A 65 0.96 11.58 -13.02
N HIS A 66 1.69 10.49 -13.23
CA HIS A 66 3.13 10.46 -12.97
C HIS A 66 3.92 11.24 -14.01
N THR A 67 3.48 11.29 -15.27
CA THR A 67 4.09 12.14 -16.31
C THR A 67 3.76 13.61 -16.11
N ASP A 68 2.59 13.93 -15.56
CA ASP A 68 2.15 15.30 -15.27
C ASP A 68 2.84 15.92 -14.05
N GLY A 69 3.51 15.09 -13.25
CA GLY A 69 4.35 15.56 -12.17
C GLY A 69 4.00 15.08 -10.76
N PHE A 70 2.98 14.25 -10.59
CA PHE A 70 2.71 13.59 -9.32
C PHE A 70 3.72 12.48 -9.02
N HIS A 71 4.08 12.31 -7.76
CA HIS A 71 4.99 11.27 -7.30
C HIS A 71 4.24 9.98 -6.99
N MET A 72 3.01 10.08 -6.47
CA MET A 72 2.22 8.94 -6.03
C MET A 72 0.78 9.05 -6.51
N THR A 73 0.18 7.91 -6.87
CA THR A 73 -1.25 7.75 -7.09
C THR A 73 -1.82 6.73 -6.10
N TYR A 74 -3.14 6.68 -6.00
CA TYR A 74 -3.81 5.61 -5.23
C TYR A 74 -3.61 4.26 -5.92
N GLY A 75 -3.49 3.21 -5.13
CA GLY A 75 -3.45 1.82 -5.62
C GLY A 75 -4.84 1.17 -5.61
N TRP A 76 -5.81 1.80 -6.25
CA TRP A 76 -7.20 1.34 -6.28
C TRP A 76 -7.34 -0.08 -6.83
N SER A 77 -6.64 -0.40 -7.93
CA SER A 77 -6.66 -1.73 -8.52
C SER A 77 -6.16 -2.81 -7.54
N LYS A 78 -5.11 -2.51 -6.76
CA LYS A 78 -4.61 -3.41 -5.72
C LYS A 78 -5.60 -3.55 -4.56
N HIS A 79 -6.21 -2.45 -4.14
CA HIS A 79 -7.24 -2.45 -3.10
C HIS A 79 -8.45 -3.29 -3.52
N HIS A 80 -8.97 -3.06 -4.73
CA HIS A 80 -10.12 -3.81 -5.24
C HIS A 80 -9.83 -5.30 -5.32
N ILE A 81 -8.67 -5.71 -5.85
CA ILE A 81 -8.35 -7.12 -5.96
C ILE A 81 -8.14 -7.79 -4.59
N MET A 82 -7.59 -7.09 -3.59
CA MET A 82 -7.51 -7.61 -2.22
C MET A 82 -8.90 -7.90 -1.66
N ASN A 83 -9.87 -7.01 -1.87
CA ASN A 83 -11.26 -7.23 -1.46
C ASN A 83 -11.91 -8.42 -2.20
N GLU A 84 -11.67 -8.58 -3.51
CA GLU A 84 -12.20 -9.70 -4.28
C GLU A 84 -11.59 -11.04 -3.85
N ILE A 85 -10.29 -11.07 -3.53
CA ILE A 85 -9.62 -12.25 -2.98
C ILE A 85 -10.20 -12.60 -1.60
N ALA A 86 -10.38 -11.61 -0.73
CA ALA A 86 -10.97 -11.79 0.60
C ALA A 86 -12.37 -12.41 0.55
N LYS A 87 -13.16 -12.03 -0.47
CA LYS A 87 -14.51 -12.56 -0.72
C LYS A 87 -14.52 -13.89 -1.49
N GLY A 88 -13.36 -14.45 -1.82
CA GLY A 88 -13.24 -15.69 -2.61
C GLY A 88 -13.64 -15.56 -4.08
N LYS A 89 -13.74 -14.33 -4.61
CA LYS A 89 -14.13 -14.04 -6.00
C LYS A 89 -12.97 -13.97 -6.97
N ALA A 90 -11.74 -13.87 -6.47
CA ALA A 90 -10.52 -13.84 -7.24
C ALA A 90 -9.42 -14.70 -6.59
N LEU A 91 -8.48 -15.17 -7.41
CA LEU A 91 -7.27 -15.83 -6.95
C LEU A 91 -6.13 -14.81 -6.75
N ALA A 92 -5.12 -15.22 -6.00
CA ALA A 92 -3.98 -14.37 -5.63
C ALA A 92 -3.12 -13.95 -6.84
N ASP A 93 -3.11 -14.72 -7.92
CA ASP A 93 -2.38 -14.43 -9.17
C ASP A 93 -2.88 -13.16 -9.88
N ARG A 94 -4.12 -12.73 -9.61
CA ARG A 94 -4.64 -11.45 -10.12
C ARG A 94 -3.81 -10.26 -9.63
N MET A 95 -3.21 -10.34 -8.43
CA MET A 95 -2.29 -9.32 -7.93
C MET A 95 -1.02 -9.23 -8.79
N ASP A 96 -0.51 -10.38 -9.29
CA ASP A 96 0.68 -10.40 -10.16
C ASP A 96 0.43 -9.60 -11.44
N SER A 97 -0.76 -9.77 -12.05
CA SER A 97 -1.14 -9.03 -13.27
C SER A 97 -1.12 -7.51 -13.04
N ILE A 98 -1.59 -7.05 -11.87
CA ILE A 98 -1.58 -5.62 -11.53
C ILE A 98 -0.15 -5.12 -11.33
N ILE A 99 0.69 -5.86 -10.59
CA ILE A 99 2.09 -5.49 -10.34
C ILE A 99 2.88 -5.46 -11.66
N VAL A 100 2.67 -6.43 -12.54
CA VAL A 100 3.31 -6.44 -13.86
C VAL A 100 2.85 -5.26 -14.71
N ASN A 101 1.56 -4.96 -14.73
CA ASN A 101 1.01 -3.79 -15.44
C ASN A 101 1.65 -2.48 -14.93
N HIS A 102 1.74 -2.29 -13.61
CA HIS A 102 2.37 -1.12 -13.02
C HIS A 102 3.86 -0.99 -13.46
N ASN A 103 4.60 -2.09 -13.48
CA ASN A 103 6.01 -2.07 -13.87
C ASN A 103 6.25 -1.85 -15.37
N THR A 104 5.24 -2.09 -16.22
CA THR A 104 5.39 -2.00 -17.69
C THR A 104 4.75 -0.75 -18.28
N VAL A 105 3.69 -0.22 -17.67
CA VAL A 105 2.89 0.89 -18.21
C VAL A 105 3.21 2.21 -17.56
N TYR A 106 3.60 2.20 -16.27
CA TYR A 106 3.89 3.43 -15.54
C TYR A 106 5.36 3.84 -15.68
N PRO A 107 5.67 5.15 -15.61
CA PRO A 107 7.04 5.62 -15.62
C PRO A 107 7.90 4.97 -14.53
N ALA A 108 9.18 4.74 -14.81
CA ALA A 108 10.12 4.21 -13.83
C ALA A 108 10.18 5.12 -12.58
N GLY A 109 10.14 4.51 -11.40
CA GLY A 109 10.11 5.25 -10.13
C GLY A 109 8.73 5.66 -9.65
N SER A 110 7.66 5.44 -10.44
CA SER A 110 6.28 5.62 -9.98
C SER A 110 5.97 4.71 -8.80
N TYR A 111 5.20 5.22 -7.85
CA TYR A 111 4.72 4.39 -6.75
C TYR A 111 3.28 4.73 -6.36
N PHE A 112 2.67 3.83 -5.61
CA PHE A 112 1.26 3.80 -5.34
C PHE A 112 1.03 3.81 -3.83
N MET A 113 -0.03 4.44 -3.39
CA MET A 113 -0.50 4.30 -2.02
C MET A 113 -1.30 3.00 -1.90
N ASN A 114 -0.77 2.03 -1.16
CA ASN A 114 -1.42 0.76 -0.87
C ASN A 114 -2.18 0.87 0.46
N PHE A 115 -3.40 0.34 0.52
CA PHE A 115 -4.24 0.41 1.72
C PHE A 115 -5.26 -0.73 1.77
N THR A 116 -5.67 -1.09 2.96
CA THR A 116 -6.82 -1.97 3.21
C THR A 116 -8.07 -1.16 3.54
N SER A 117 -7.91 0.07 4.02
CA SER A 117 -8.99 1.01 4.28
C SER A 117 -8.51 2.45 4.11
N ASN A 118 -9.44 3.38 3.92
CA ASN A 118 -9.25 4.82 3.96
C ASN A 118 -10.57 5.49 4.41
N HIS A 119 -10.64 6.82 4.39
CA HIS A 119 -11.80 7.57 4.85
C HIS A 119 -13.07 7.31 4.00
N ASP A 120 -12.92 7.06 2.70
CA ASP A 120 -14.03 6.70 1.80
C ASP A 120 -14.45 5.25 2.02
N GLU A 121 -13.51 4.32 1.93
CA GLU A 121 -13.78 2.89 2.04
C GLU A 121 -14.43 2.53 3.37
N ASN A 122 -13.91 3.06 4.48
CA ASN A 122 -14.49 2.81 5.80
C ASN A 122 -15.93 3.30 5.90
N SER A 123 -16.21 4.50 5.42
CA SER A 123 -17.52 5.13 5.58
C SER A 123 -18.57 4.57 4.60
N TRP A 124 -18.18 4.36 3.34
CA TRP A 124 -19.11 4.00 2.27
C TRP A 124 -19.20 2.49 2.01
N ASN A 125 -18.07 1.79 2.07
CA ASN A 125 -17.97 0.38 1.63
C ASN A 125 -17.81 -0.62 2.79
N GLY A 126 -17.65 -0.13 4.01
CA GLY A 126 -17.55 -0.95 5.21
C GLY A 126 -16.18 -0.95 5.85
N THR A 127 -16.12 -1.40 7.11
CA THR A 127 -14.86 -1.58 7.82
C THR A 127 -13.98 -2.61 7.12
N GLU A 128 -12.69 -2.65 7.43
CA GLU A 128 -11.83 -3.72 6.90
C GLU A 128 -12.28 -5.11 7.33
N PHE A 129 -12.93 -5.22 8.50
CA PHE A 129 -13.48 -6.49 9.00
C PHE A 129 -14.75 -6.92 8.25
N GLU A 130 -15.64 -5.99 7.89
CA GLU A 130 -16.79 -6.26 7.03
C GLU A 130 -16.37 -6.76 5.64
N ARG A 131 -15.24 -6.23 5.12
CA ARG A 131 -14.76 -6.52 3.76
C ARG A 131 -13.80 -7.70 3.68
N MET A 132 -12.94 -7.89 4.68
CA MET A 132 -11.82 -8.85 4.67
C MET A 132 -11.92 -9.89 5.79
N GLY A 133 -12.83 -9.72 6.76
CA GLY A 133 -13.02 -10.66 7.86
C GLY A 133 -11.74 -10.92 8.64
N ASP A 134 -11.48 -12.20 8.94
CA ASP A 134 -10.27 -12.66 9.63
C ASP A 134 -8.98 -12.44 8.82
N GLY A 135 -9.10 -12.18 7.51
CA GLY A 135 -7.99 -11.86 6.62
C GLY A 135 -7.42 -10.45 6.78
N ALA A 136 -8.04 -9.56 7.58
CA ALA A 136 -7.63 -8.15 7.69
C ALA A 136 -6.12 -7.97 7.95
N LYS A 137 -5.53 -8.71 8.89
CA LYS A 137 -4.08 -8.67 9.15
C LYS A 137 -3.25 -9.17 7.96
N THR A 138 -3.70 -10.21 7.28
CA THR A 138 -2.98 -10.79 6.14
C THR A 138 -2.94 -9.82 4.96
N PHE A 139 -4.05 -9.15 4.66
CA PHE A 139 -4.09 -8.09 3.66
C PHE A 139 -3.36 -6.82 4.12
N GLY A 140 -3.34 -6.52 5.42
CA GLY A 140 -2.48 -5.48 6.00
C GLY A 140 -0.99 -5.75 5.76
N VAL A 141 -0.53 -6.99 5.95
CA VAL A 141 0.84 -7.41 5.59
C VAL A 141 1.07 -7.23 4.09
N MET A 142 0.15 -7.67 3.23
CA MET A 142 0.26 -7.50 1.79
C MET A 142 0.40 -6.02 1.43
N ALA A 143 -0.52 -5.15 1.88
CA ALA A 143 -0.51 -3.72 1.57
C ALA A 143 0.79 -3.03 2.02
N ALA A 144 1.36 -3.42 3.16
CA ALA A 144 2.59 -2.83 3.70
C ALA A 144 3.87 -3.30 2.99
N THR A 145 3.87 -4.47 2.33
CA THR A 145 5.10 -5.12 1.85
C THR A 145 5.20 -5.28 0.33
N ILE A 146 4.09 -5.23 -0.43
CA ILE A 146 4.16 -5.11 -1.90
C ILE A 146 4.72 -3.74 -2.32
N PRO A 147 5.18 -3.56 -3.58
CA PRO A 147 5.65 -2.26 -4.05
C PRO A 147 4.63 -1.14 -3.86
N GLY A 148 5.05 -0.06 -3.21
CA GLY A 148 4.24 1.12 -2.92
C GLY A 148 4.34 1.59 -1.47
N MET A 149 3.76 2.76 -1.19
CA MET A 149 3.66 3.34 0.14
C MET A 149 2.42 2.81 0.86
N PHE A 150 2.56 2.47 2.14
CA PHE A 150 1.46 1.97 2.94
C PHE A 150 0.71 3.11 3.63
N LEU A 151 -0.61 3.14 3.48
CA LEU A 151 -1.52 3.98 4.26
C LEU A 151 -2.12 3.16 5.40
N LEU A 152 -1.99 3.67 6.62
CA LEU A 152 -2.74 3.25 7.79
C LEU A 152 -3.82 4.28 8.08
N TYR A 153 -5.09 3.90 7.90
CA TYR A 153 -6.21 4.78 8.20
C TYR A 153 -6.51 4.82 9.69
N THR A 154 -6.92 6.00 10.17
CA THR A 154 -7.27 6.26 11.59
C THR A 154 -8.19 5.19 12.16
N GLY A 155 -7.77 4.58 13.26
CA GLY A 155 -8.52 3.54 13.97
C GLY A 155 -8.15 2.11 13.60
N GLN A 156 -7.50 1.86 12.45
CA GLN A 156 -7.02 0.51 12.11
C GLN A 156 -6.04 -0.02 13.16
N GLU A 157 -5.18 0.85 13.68
CA GLU A 157 -4.18 0.52 14.72
C GLU A 157 -4.78 0.07 16.06
N VAL A 158 -6.06 0.31 16.26
CA VAL A 158 -6.82 -0.17 17.45
C VAL A 158 -7.95 -1.11 17.08
N ALA A 159 -7.92 -1.67 15.87
CA ALA A 159 -8.93 -2.59 15.35
C ALA A 159 -10.36 -2.02 15.38
N LEU A 160 -10.50 -0.76 14.96
CA LEU A 160 -11.81 -0.11 14.88
C LEU A 160 -12.72 -0.87 13.91
N ASP A 161 -13.76 -1.52 14.45
CA ASP A 161 -14.74 -2.27 13.67
C ASP A 161 -16.06 -1.48 13.62
N ARG A 162 -15.98 -0.25 13.13
CA ARG A 162 -17.11 0.65 12.98
C ARG A 162 -16.87 1.61 11.81
N ARG A 163 -17.90 1.82 11.01
CA ARG A 163 -17.89 2.85 9.97
C ARG A 163 -17.94 4.23 10.62
N LEU A 164 -16.95 5.06 10.30
CA LEU A 164 -16.95 6.46 10.73
C LEU A 164 -17.92 7.27 9.88
N LYS A 165 -18.57 8.26 10.49
CA LYS A 165 -19.44 9.19 9.77
C LYS A 165 -18.60 10.06 8.85
N PHE A 166 -19.03 10.17 7.60
CA PHE A 166 -18.24 10.89 6.60
C PHE A 166 -18.34 12.41 6.74
N PHE A 167 -19.56 12.94 6.94
CA PHE A 167 -19.81 14.38 6.98
C PHE A 167 -20.02 14.94 8.40
N ASP A 168 -20.17 14.09 9.39
CA ASP A 168 -20.42 14.51 10.76
C ASP A 168 -19.18 14.34 11.62
N LYS A 169 -19.13 15.09 12.74
CA LYS A 169 -18.15 14.83 13.78
C LYS A 169 -18.32 13.41 14.30
N ASP A 170 -17.23 12.68 14.37
CA ASP A 170 -17.18 11.32 14.93
C ASP A 170 -15.93 11.15 15.81
N SER A 171 -15.82 10.02 16.49
CA SER A 171 -14.72 9.73 17.41
C SER A 171 -14.27 8.30 17.30
N VAL A 172 -12.99 8.06 17.54
CA VAL A 172 -12.38 6.73 17.62
C VAL A 172 -12.19 6.36 19.08
N VAL A 173 -12.64 5.16 19.47
CA VAL A 173 -12.34 4.58 20.78
C VAL A 173 -11.01 3.86 20.67
N TRP A 174 -10.00 4.37 21.37
CA TRP A 174 -8.62 3.90 21.31
C TRP A 174 -8.37 2.68 22.23
N LEU A 175 -9.12 1.60 22.00
CA LEU A 175 -8.99 0.33 22.72
C LEU A 175 -8.55 -0.77 21.76
N ASP A 176 -7.30 -1.20 21.87
CA ASP A 176 -6.77 -2.30 21.07
C ASP A 176 -7.14 -3.66 21.67
N ASN A 177 -8.26 -4.21 21.24
CA ASN A 177 -8.75 -5.52 21.70
C ASN A 177 -8.19 -6.70 20.89
N ARG A 178 -7.45 -6.47 19.80
CA ARG A 178 -7.01 -7.50 18.84
C ARG A 178 -5.51 -7.47 18.55
N ASN A 179 -4.73 -6.72 19.36
CA ASN A 179 -3.28 -6.52 19.18
C ASN A 179 -2.91 -5.94 17.78
N PHE A 180 -3.71 -5.01 17.26
CA PHE A 180 -3.44 -4.35 15.99
C PHE A 180 -2.38 -3.27 16.13
N THR A 181 -2.31 -2.57 17.28
CA THR A 181 -1.27 -1.57 17.53
C THR A 181 0.12 -2.19 17.38
N GLN A 182 0.39 -3.29 18.06
CA GLN A 182 1.69 -3.99 17.96
C GLN A 182 1.92 -4.54 16.55
N PHE A 183 0.89 -5.03 15.89
CA PHE A 183 0.95 -5.55 14.53
C PHE A 183 1.38 -4.46 13.53
N TYR A 184 0.70 -3.32 13.52
CA TYR A 184 1.04 -2.21 12.61
C TYR A 184 2.36 -1.54 12.98
N THR A 185 2.67 -1.38 14.27
CA THR A 185 3.99 -0.90 14.71
C THR A 185 5.10 -1.77 14.11
N THR A 186 4.96 -3.09 14.15
CA THR A 186 5.93 -4.03 13.59
C THR A 186 6.09 -3.86 12.07
N LEU A 187 4.98 -3.70 11.34
CA LEU A 187 5.01 -3.52 9.88
C LEU A 187 5.62 -2.17 9.47
N ILE A 188 5.23 -1.10 10.14
CA ILE A 188 5.72 0.25 9.86
C ILE A 188 7.22 0.31 10.16
N GLN A 189 7.65 -0.22 11.30
CA GLN A 189 9.08 -0.29 11.66
C GLN A 189 9.87 -1.13 10.65
N LEU A 190 9.33 -2.29 10.24
CA LEU A 190 9.96 -3.10 9.20
C LEU A 190 10.15 -2.31 7.89
N LYS A 191 9.11 -1.57 7.46
CA LYS A 191 9.16 -0.79 6.23
C LYS A 191 10.13 0.40 6.34
N ALA A 192 10.19 1.06 7.50
CA ALA A 192 11.12 2.16 7.74
C ALA A 192 12.58 1.68 7.75
N ASP A 193 12.86 0.57 8.44
CA ASP A 193 14.23 0.07 8.66
C ASP A 193 14.79 -0.75 7.51
N ASN A 194 13.96 -1.27 6.61
CA ASN A 194 14.43 -2.18 5.56
C ASN A 194 14.31 -1.55 4.16
N PRO A 195 15.43 -1.12 3.55
CA PRO A 195 15.42 -0.50 2.24
C PRO A 195 14.79 -1.34 1.13
N ALA A 196 14.78 -2.67 1.25
CA ALA A 196 14.08 -3.51 0.29
C ALA A 196 12.58 -3.21 0.18
N LEU A 197 11.95 -2.63 1.22
CA LEU A 197 10.54 -2.26 1.24
C LEU A 197 10.27 -0.79 0.89
N TRP A 198 11.31 0.01 0.62
CA TRP A 198 11.13 1.41 0.25
C TRP A 198 10.44 1.55 -1.10
N ASN A 199 10.15 2.78 -1.51
CA ASN A 199 9.29 3.08 -2.64
C ASN A 199 10.06 3.62 -3.85
N GLY A 200 9.46 3.50 -5.02
CA GLY A 200 10.02 4.01 -6.28
C GLY A 200 11.42 3.45 -6.54
N SER A 201 12.32 4.29 -6.98
CA SER A 201 13.72 3.94 -7.28
C SER A 201 14.59 3.62 -6.06
N TYR A 202 14.10 3.90 -4.85
CA TYR A 202 14.80 3.62 -3.59
C TYR A 202 14.48 2.25 -3.00
N GLY A 203 13.46 1.57 -3.53
CA GLY A 203 12.99 0.27 -3.05
C GLY A 203 13.65 -0.91 -3.75
N GLY A 204 13.48 -2.10 -3.16
CA GLY A 204 14.00 -3.34 -3.72
C GLY A 204 13.09 -3.99 -4.76
N ASP A 205 13.69 -4.88 -5.53
CA ASP A 205 13.00 -5.68 -6.54
C ASP A 205 11.92 -6.56 -5.91
N TYR A 206 10.78 -6.61 -6.56
CA TYR A 206 9.72 -7.56 -6.25
C TYR A 206 9.88 -8.82 -7.10
N LYS A 207 9.87 -9.99 -6.45
CA LYS A 207 9.89 -11.27 -7.15
C LYS A 207 8.86 -12.23 -6.57
N ARG A 208 7.91 -12.66 -7.40
CA ARG A 208 6.93 -13.70 -7.05
C ARG A 208 7.63 -15.04 -6.84
N ILE A 209 7.19 -15.80 -5.83
CA ILE A 209 7.68 -17.15 -5.54
C ILE A 209 6.56 -18.13 -5.84
N ASP A 210 6.86 -19.16 -6.63
CA ASP A 210 5.96 -20.29 -6.79
C ASP A 210 5.85 -21.08 -5.49
N THR A 211 4.61 -21.29 -5.06
CA THR A 211 4.26 -21.98 -3.81
C THR A 211 3.63 -23.35 -4.04
N GLN A 212 3.43 -23.73 -5.30
CA GLN A 212 2.69 -24.92 -5.72
C GLN A 212 1.27 -25.01 -5.11
N HIS A 213 0.73 -23.84 -4.72
CA HIS A 213 -0.62 -23.73 -4.12
C HIS A 213 -1.29 -22.39 -4.45
N GLU A 214 -2.47 -22.42 -5.06
CA GLU A 214 -3.17 -21.22 -5.56
C GLU A 214 -3.63 -20.26 -4.47
N LYS A 215 -3.85 -20.74 -3.24
CA LYS A 215 -4.29 -19.92 -2.09
C LYS A 215 -3.12 -19.33 -1.30
N ILE A 216 -1.90 -19.79 -1.57
CA ILE A 216 -0.70 -19.27 -0.91
C ILE A 216 0.01 -18.29 -1.84
N TYR A 217 0.15 -17.06 -1.38
CA TYR A 217 0.85 -16.00 -2.10
C TYR A 217 2.18 -15.70 -1.44
N ALA A 218 3.29 -15.88 -2.14
CA ALA A 218 4.60 -15.61 -1.59
C ALA A 218 5.46 -14.80 -2.56
N TYR A 219 6.29 -13.92 -2.01
CA TYR A 219 7.21 -13.07 -2.78
C TYR A 219 8.38 -12.61 -1.94
N THR A 220 9.41 -12.12 -2.61
CA THR A 220 10.52 -11.40 -1.99
C THR A 220 10.55 -9.96 -2.43
N ARG A 221 11.06 -9.10 -1.54
CA ARG A 221 11.59 -7.77 -1.84
C ARG A 221 13.08 -7.80 -1.54
N THR A 222 13.93 -7.36 -2.46
CA THR A 222 15.39 -7.48 -2.32
C THR A 222 16.10 -6.23 -2.81
N LEU A 223 16.99 -5.67 -1.97
CA LEU A 223 17.87 -4.55 -2.32
C LEU A 223 19.25 -4.79 -1.69
N GLY A 224 20.25 -5.12 -2.50
CA GLY A 224 21.56 -5.54 -1.98
C GLY A 224 21.44 -6.72 -1.02
N ASP A 225 21.97 -6.55 0.18
CA ASP A 225 21.92 -7.58 1.24
C ASP A 225 20.57 -7.62 2.00
N ASN A 226 19.72 -6.62 1.79
CA ASN A 226 18.41 -6.56 2.44
C ASN A 226 17.40 -7.42 1.66
N LYS A 227 16.83 -8.40 2.34
CA LYS A 227 15.81 -9.26 1.76
C LYS A 227 14.66 -9.47 2.74
N VAL A 228 13.44 -9.26 2.25
CA VAL A 228 12.19 -9.59 2.96
C VAL A 228 11.46 -10.65 2.15
N LEU A 229 11.16 -11.77 2.79
CA LEU A 229 10.34 -12.84 2.25
C LEU A 229 8.98 -12.82 2.95
N VAL A 230 7.92 -12.76 2.17
CA VAL A 230 6.52 -12.73 2.64
C VAL A 230 5.79 -13.95 2.10
N ILE A 231 5.05 -14.63 2.97
CA ILE A 231 4.20 -15.78 2.64
C ILE A 231 2.84 -15.52 3.28
N LEU A 232 1.79 -15.53 2.48
CA LEU A 232 0.42 -15.22 2.87
C LEU A 232 -0.49 -16.38 2.50
N ASN A 233 -1.33 -16.82 3.43
CA ASN A 233 -2.46 -17.67 3.12
C ASN A 233 -3.71 -16.78 2.95
N LEU A 234 -4.20 -16.72 1.72
CA LEU A 234 -5.32 -15.87 1.33
C LEU A 234 -6.64 -16.67 1.30
N SER A 235 -6.83 -17.51 2.32
CA SER A 235 -8.03 -18.34 2.44
C SER A 235 -8.35 -18.71 3.89
N SER A 236 -9.56 -19.17 4.11
CA SER A 236 -10.11 -19.60 5.41
C SER A 236 -9.64 -20.97 5.89
N ASP A 237 -8.84 -21.68 5.11
CA ASP A 237 -8.34 -23.01 5.45
C ASP A 237 -6.82 -22.98 5.60
N ALA A 238 -6.26 -23.87 6.42
CA ALA A 238 -4.82 -24.06 6.52
C ALA A 238 -4.29 -24.80 5.28
N HIS A 239 -3.20 -24.30 4.70
CA HIS A 239 -2.59 -24.90 3.51
C HIS A 239 -1.10 -25.12 3.67
N ASP A 240 -0.62 -26.15 2.97
CA ASP A 240 0.80 -26.41 2.83
C ASP A 240 1.34 -25.79 1.54
N ALA A 241 2.46 -25.11 1.63
CA ALA A 241 3.17 -24.55 0.49
C ALA A 241 4.57 -25.15 0.38
N VAL A 242 5.03 -25.37 -0.84
CA VAL A 242 6.41 -25.72 -1.14
C VAL A 242 7.04 -24.51 -1.81
N LEU A 243 7.96 -23.84 -1.11
CA LEU A 243 8.56 -22.61 -1.62
C LEU A 243 9.70 -22.90 -2.60
N ASN A 244 9.54 -22.48 -3.83
CA ASN A 244 10.61 -22.48 -4.82
C ASN A 244 11.47 -21.19 -4.66
N THR A 245 12.26 -21.15 -3.57
CA THR A 245 13.15 -20.03 -3.24
C THR A 245 14.48 -20.54 -2.70
N ASP A 246 15.49 -19.67 -2.71
CA ASP A 246 16.82 -20.01 -2.19
C ASP A 246 16.78 -20.34 -0.69
N SER A 247 17.68 -21.25 -0.30
CA SER A 247 17.89 -21.53 1.12
C SER A 247 18.57 -20.35 1.81
N GLY A 248 18.18 -20.06 3.06
CA GLY A 248 18.76 -18.93 3.79
C GLY A 248 18.46 -18.97 5.28
N LYS A 249 19.19 -18.13 6.03
CA LYS A 249 18.93 -17.85 7.44
C LYS A 249 18.11 -16.58 7.52
N TYR A 250 17.00 -16.62 8.23
CA TYR A 250 16.07 -15.51 8.36
C TYR A 250 15.70 -15.27 9.83
N LYS A 251 15.24 -14.06 10.11
CA LYS A 251 14.55 -13.71 11.36
C LYS A 251 13.08 -13.45 11.06
N ASN A 252 12.18 -14.13 11.77
CA ASN A 252 10.75 -13.82 11.66
C ASN A 252 10.47 -12.47 12.31
N VAL A 253 9.82 -11.59 11.58
CA VAL A 253 9.61 -10.18 11.96
C VAL A 253 8.70 -10.04 13.17
N PHE A 254 7.65 -10.86 13.25
CA PHE A 254 6.65 -10.78 14.31
C PHE A 254 7.06 -11.55 15.58
N THR A 255 7.78 -12.66 15.46
CA THR A 255 8.15 -13.49 16.60
C THR A 255 9.58 -13.28 17.07
N GLY A 256 10.41 -12.61 16.25
CA GLY A 256 11.84 -12.45 16.52
C GLY A 256 12.69 -13.73 16.38
N LYS A 257 12.05 -14.88 16.13
CA LYS A 257 12.74 -16.18 16.05
C LYS A 257 13.62 -16.29 14.80
N LYS A 258 14.83 -16.76 14.97
CA LYS A 258 15.72 -17.14 13.87
C LYS A 258 15.27 -18.48 13.30
N GLN A 259 15.24 -18.59 11.98
CA GLN A 259 14.89 -19.82 11.30
C GLN A 259 15.71 -20.00 10.00
N LYS A 260 15.95 -21.26 9.62
CA LYS A 260 16.59 -21.61 8.37
C LYS A 260 15.52 -22.13 7.41
N LEU A 261 15.38 -21.47 6.29
CA LEU A 261 14.61 -22.01 5.16
C LEU A 261 15.53 -22.90 4.30
N LYS A 262 14.96 -23.97 3.78
CA LYS A 262 15.57 -24.81 2.76
C LYS A 262 14.69 -24.76 1.53
N ALA A 263 15.30 -24.68 0.35
CA ALA A 263 14.59 -24.79 -0.92
C ALA A 263 13.76 -26.09 -0.97
N GLY A 264 12.55 -26.03 -1.50
CA GLY A 264 11.65 -27.17 -1.60
C GLY A 264 11.06 -27.68 -0.27
N LYS A 265 11.36 -27.03 0.86
CA LYS A 265 10.76 -27.42 2.13
C LYS A 265 9.29 -27.00 2.19
N LYS A 266 8.46 -27.94 2.64
CA LYS A 266 7.05 -27.70 2.93
C LYS A 266 6.88 -26.80 4.17
N ILE A 267 5.97 -25.84 4.08
CA ILE A 267 5.56 -24.93 5.18
C ILE A 267 4.04 -24.96 5.26
N THR A 268 3.51 -25.23 6.44
CA THR A 268 2.09 -25.09 6.70
C THR A 268 1.77 -23.66 7.14
N VAL A 269 0.85 -23.00 6.44
CA VAL A 269 0.38 -21.65 6.77
C VAL A 269 -1.07 -21.75 7.21
N PRO A 270 -1.41 -21.36 8.44
CA PRO A 270 -2.77 -21.45 8.94
C PRO A 270 -3.73 -20.58 8.14
N ALA A 271 -5.04 -20.79 8.31
CA ALA A 271 -6.08 -19.95 7.71
C ALA A 271 -5.80 -18.47 7.94
N TRP A 272 -5.88 -17.66 6.89
CA TRP A 272 -5.54 -16.22 6.90
C TRP A 272 -4.20 -15.91 7.60
N GLY A 273 -3.28 -16.89 7.58
CA GLY A 273 -1.97 -16.77 8.21
C GLY A 273 -0.96 -16.02 7.35
N TYR A 274 0.05 -15.47 8.01
CA TYR A 274 1.16 -14.81 7.33
C TYR A 274 2.50 -15.13 7.98
N VAL A 275 3.56 -15.14 7.17
CA VAL A 275 4.94 -15.28 7.63
C VAL A 275 5.75 -14.19 6.94
N VAL A 276 6.41 -13.35 7.73
CA VAL A 276 7.29 -12.28 7.24
C VAL A 276 8.69 -12.51 7.81
N LEU A 277 9.64 -12.70 6.93
CA LEU A 277 11.02 -13.05 7.26
C LEU A 277 11.97 -12.01 6.68
N LYS A 278 12.97 -11.59 7.45
CA LYS A 278 14.05 -10.71 6.97
C LYS A 278 15.43 -11.34 7.13
N GLN A 279 16.31 -11.04 6.19
CA GLN A 279 17.76 -11.24 6.25
C GLN A 279 18.42 -9.94 6.60
#